data_026a62c99de515d5a4289dec5c2a3f08
#
_entry.id   026a62c99de515d5a4289dec5c2a3f08
#
_cell.length_a   1.000
_cell.length_b   1.000
_cell.length_c   1.000
_cell.angle_alpha   90.00
_cell.angle_beta   90.00
_cell.angle_gamma   90.00
#
_symmetry.space_group_name_H-M   'P 1'
#
loop_
_entity.id
_entity.type
_entity.pdbx_description
1 polymer ?
#
loop_
_entity_poly.entity_id
_entity_poly.type
_entity_poly.pdbx_seq_one_letter_code
_entity_poly.pdbx_strand_id
1 'polypeptide(L)'
;MVIRRTERFNCELKAVFKFITKDNPNRAREFRNELIAKIERTAQTPFICRKSINFNDESIRDLIFKSYVIPYLIDDEVIYVLGIYKANEWGMQ
;
A
#
# COMPACT_ATOMS: atom_id res chain seq x y z
N MET A 1 0.54 8.26 -14.59
CA MET A 1 1.26 6.99 -14.42
C MET A 1 0.31 5.83 -14.38
N VAL A 2 0.74 4.69 -14.89
CA VAL A 2 -0.02 3.46 -14.83
C VAL A 2 0.23 2.78 -13.49
N ILE A 3 -0.83 2.30 -12.85
CA ILE A 3 -0.73 1.60 -11.58
C ILE A 3 -0.95 0.12 -11.83
N ARG A 4 0.01 -0.70 -11.40
CA ARG A 4 -0.10 -2.16 -11.47
C ARG A 4 -0.08 -2.72 -10.06
N ARG A 5 -1.10 -3.49 -9.74
CA ARG A 5 -1.16 -4.15 -8.45
C ARG A 5 -0.61 -5.56 -8.59
N THR A 6 0.46 -5.85 -7.84
CA THR A 6 1.04 -7.18 -7.89
C THR A 6 0.09 -8.20 -7.26
N GLU A 7 0.32 -9.46 -7.59
CA GLU A 7 -0.48 -10.53 -7.01
C GLU A 7 -0.32 -10.57 -5.49
N ARG A 8 0.89 -10.31 -5.02
CA ARG A 8 1.13 -10.27 -3.57
C ARG A 8 0.31 -9.17 -2.91
N PHE A 9 0.29 -7.98 -3.50
CA PHE A 9 -0.52 -6.89 -2.94
C PHE A 9 -1.99 -7.27 -2.90
N ASN A 10 -2.50 -7.85 -3.98
CA ASN A 10 -3.91 -8.22 -4.04
C ASN A 10 -4.26 -9.27 -2.97
N CYS A 11 -3.37 -10.25 -2.77
CA CYS A 11 -3.59 -11.25 -1.75
C CYS A 11 -3.54 -10.67 -0.35
N GLU A 12 -2.57 -9.80 -0.10
CA GLU A 12 -2.42 -9.18 1.22
C GLU A 12 -3.56 -8.23 1.52
N LEU A 13 -4.01 -7.47 0.52
CA LEU A 13 -5.15 -6.58 0.70
C LEU A 13 -6.42 -7.38 1.00
N LYS A 14 -6.58 -8.50 0.33
CA LYS A 14 -7.74 -9.36 0.57
C LYS A 14 -7.75 -9.85 2.02
N ALA A 15 -6.59 -10.21 2.55
CA ALA A 15 -6.49 -10.66 3.93
C ALA A 15 -6.83 -9.54 4.90
N VAL A 16 -6.34 -8.32 4.64
CA VAL A 16 -6.67 -7.15 5.46
C VAL A 16 -8.17 -6.87 5.39
N PHE A 17 -8.74 -6.93 4.20
CA PHE A 17 -10.17 -6.69 4.01
C PHE A 17 -11.00 -7.69 4.81
N LYS A 18 -10.64 -8.97 4.76
CA LYS A 18 -11.35 -9.99 5.52
C LYS A 18 -11.26 -9.74 7.02
N PHE A 19 -10.08 -9.33 7.49
CA PHE A 19 -9.89 -9.05 8.91
C PHE A 19 -10.81 -7.92 9.37
N ILE A 20 -10.87 -6.84 8.60
CA ILE A 20 -11.71 -5.70 8.95
C ILE A 20 -13.19 -6.07 8.85
N THR A 21 -13.55 -6.90 7.86
CA THR A 21 -14.93 -7.32 7.65
C THR A 21 -15.48 -8.06 8.86
N LYS A 22 -14.64 -8.82 9.55
CA LYS A 22 -15.09 -9.53 10.75
C LYS A 22 -15.63 -8.58 11.79
N ASP A 23 -15.06 -7.39 11.86
CA ASP A 23 -15.49 -6.38 12.79
C ASP A 23 -16.64 -5.54 12.22
N ASN A 24 -16.47 -5.06 10.99
CA ASN A 24 -17.47 -4.18 10.39
C ASN A 24 -17.32 -4.19 8.86
N PRO A 25 -18.28 -4.83 8.14
CA PRO A 25 -18.18 -4.90 6.67
C PRO A 25 -18.18 -3.52 5.99
N ASN A 26 -18.92 -2.56 6.52
CA ASN A 26 -18.97 -1.22 5.91
C ASN A 26 -17.62 -0.54 6.06
N ARG A 27 -16.96 -0.70 7.21
CA ARG A 27 -15.63 -0.14 7.43
C ARG A 27 -14.62 -0.76 6.48
N ALA A 28 -14.76 -2.06 6.20
CA ALA A 28 -13.84 -2.72 5.28
C ALA A 28 -13.95 -2.14 3.88
N ARG A 29 -15.18 -1.87 3.41
CA ARG A 29 -15.36 -1.27 2.10
C ARG A 29 -14.83 0.15 2.05
N GLU A 30 -15.06 0.92 3.09
CA GLU A 30 -14.53 2.28 3.18
C GLU A 30 -13.01 2.29 3.17
N PHE A 31 -12.41 1.38 3.95
CA PHE A 31 -10.95 1.25 3.99
C PHE A 31 -10.40 0.99 2.60
N ARG A 32 -10.96 0.00 1.90
CA ARG A 32 -10.48 -0.35 0.57
C ARG A 32 -10.63 0.82 -0.41
N ASN A 33 -11.79 1.48 -0.40
CA ASN A 33 -12.03 2.57 -1.33
C ASN A 33 -11.12 3.75 -1.08
N GLU A 34 -10.89 4.08 0.19
CA GLU A 34 -10.00 5.18 0.55
C GLU A 34 -8.56 4.85 0.21
N LEU A 35 -8.16 3.61 0.43
CA LEU A 35 -6.80 3.19 0.11
C LEU A 35 -6.55 3.28 -1.39
N ILE A 36 -7.45 2.76 -2.20
CA ILE A 36 -7.30 2.81 -3.66
C ILE A 36 -7.21 4.26 -4.13
N ALA A 37 -8.07 5.13 -3.59
CA ALA A 37 -8.04 6.55 -3.96
C ALA A 37 -6.71 7.18 -3.56
N LYS A 38 -6.18 6.80 -2.40
CA LYS A 38 -4.90 7.33 -1.94
C LYS A 38 -3.77 6.88 -2.85
N ILE A 39 -3.80 5.64 -3.28
CA ILE A 39 -2.79 5.12 -4.21
C ILE A 39 -2.85 5.89 -5.52
N GLU A 40 -4.05 6.15 -6.02
CA GLU A 40 -4.21 6.87 -7.28
C GLU A 40 -3.68 8.30 -7.18
N ARG A 41 -3.93 8.98 -6.06
CA ARG A 41 -3.38 10.32 -5.87
C ARG A 41 -1.87 10.30 -5.75
N THR A 42 -1.33 9.32 -5.03
CA THR A 42 0.11 9.20 -4.85
C THR A 42 0.81 8.95 -6.18
N ALA A 43 0.16 8.23 -7.08
CA ALA A 43 0.74 7.92 -8.39
C ALA A 43 1.01 9.17 -9.23
N GLN A 44 0.37 10.29 -8.91
CA GLN A 44 0.59 11.53 -9.65
C GLN A 44 1.88 12.23 -9.22
N THR A 45 2.35 11.97 -8.00
CA THR A 45 3.61 12.51 -7.50
C THR A 45 4.31 11.39 -6.73
N PRO A 46 4.80 10.36 -7.44
CA PRO A 46 5.19 9.11 -6.78
C PRO A 46 6.40 9.21 -5.87
N PHE A 47 7.26 10.21 -6.04
CA PHE A 47 8.42 10.38 -5.17
C PHE A 47 8.14 11.19 -3.92
N ILE A 48 6.87 11.56 -3.69
CA ILE A 48 6.52 12.35 -2.51
C ILE A 48 6.62 11.53 -1.22
N CYS A 49 6.44 10.22 -1.32
CA CYS A 49 6.56 9.35 -0.16
C CYS A 49 8.02 9.05 0.14
N ARG A 50 8.27 8.63 1.38
CA ARG A 50 9.64 8.34 1.81
C ARG A 50 10.20 7.13 1.08
N LYS A 51 11.52 7.07 0.98
CA LYS A 51 12.19 5.86 0.52
C LYS A 51 11.82 4.70 1.45
N SER A 52 11.57 3.53 0.87
CA SER A 52 11.16 2.38 1.67
C SER A 52 12.24 1.99 2.66
N ILE A 53 11.83 1.73 3.91
CA ILE A 53 12.77 1.32 4.95
C ILE A 53 13.19 -0.13 4.80
N ASN A 54 12.44 -0.91 4.04
CA ASN A 54 12.72 -2.34 3.87
C ASN A 54 13.49 -2.66 2.60
N PHE A 55 13.73 -1.66 1.77
CA PHE A 55 14.43 -1.86 0.49
C PHE A 55 15.49 -0.80 0.33
N ASN A 56 16.67 -1.21 -0.11
CA ASN A 56 17.75 -0.27 -0.35
C ASN A 56 17.71 0.17 -1.82
N ASP A 57 16.64 0.86 -2.18
CA ASP A 57 16.38 1.25 -3.56
C ASP A 57 15.56 2.54 -3.58
N GLU A 58 16.13 3.58 -4.21
CA GLU A 58 15.47 4.88 -4.29
C GLU A 58 14.13 4.82 -5.04
N SER A 59 13.95 3.81 -5.88
CA SER A 59 12.73 3.65 -6.65
C SER A 59 11.60 3.02 -5.86
N ILE A 60 11.88 2.52 -4.66
CA ILE A 60 10.85 1.88 -3.84
C ILE A 60 10.50 2.80 -2.70
N ARG A 61 9.23 3.18 -2.65
CA ARG A 61 8.72 4.12 -1.67
C ARG A 61 7.63 3.50 -0.83
N ASP A 62 7.45 4.01 0.38
CA ASP A 62 6.42 3.53 1.30
C ASP A 62 5.30 4.54 1.40
N LEU A 63 4.10 4.12 1.02
CA LEU A 63 2.89 4.91 1.29
C LEU A 63 2.36 4.48 2.65
N ILE A 64 2.17 5.46 3.53
CA ILE A 64 1.61 5.20 4.86
C ILE A 64 0.13 5.52 4.81
N PHE A 65 -0.69 4.53 5.16
CA PHE A 65 -2.14 4.72 5.17
C PHE A 65 -2.70 4.09 6.44
N LYS A 66 -3.18 4.94 7.33
CA LYS A 66 -3.67 4.51 8.64
C LYS A 66 -2.54 3.75 9.33
N SER A 67 -2.74 2.54 9.76
CA SER A 67 -1.69 1.78 10.42
C SER A 67 -0.94 0.84 9.47
N TYR A 68 -1.09 1.06 8.17
CA TYR A 68 -0.51 0.16 7.18
C TYR A 68 0.56 0.84 6.36
N VAL A 69 1.51 0.04 5.88
CA VAL A 69 2.55 0.48 4.97
C VAL A 69 2.34 -0.22 3.64
N ILE A 70 2.32 0.55 2.57
CA ILE A 70 2.11 0.01 1.22
C ILE A 70 3.34 0.38 0.39
N PRO A 71 4.32 -0.53 0.25
CA PRO A 71 5.48 -0.25 -0.58
C PRO A 71 5.11 -0.32 -2.07
N TYR A 72 5.72 0.56 -2.85
CA TYR A 72 5.52 0.56 -4.29
C TYR A 72 6.82 0.87 -5.00
N LEU A 73 6.99 0.28 -6.18
CA LEU A 73 8.15 0.46 -7.02
C LEU A 73 7.80 1.39 -8.18
N ILE A 74 8.64 2.41 -8.37
CA ILE A 74 8.49 3.34 -9.49
C ILE A 74 9.42 2.89 -10.60
N ASP A 75 8.85 2.53 -11.73
CA ASP A 75 9.63 2.07 -12.88
C ASP A 75 9.11 2.78 -14.12
N ASP A 76 9.85 3.81 -14.56
CA ASP A 76 9.48 4.63 -15.70
C ASP A 76 8.10 5.25 -15.43
N GLU A 77 7.09 4.94 -16.24
CA GLU A 77 5.76 5.51 -16.04
C GLU A 77 4.79 4.54 -15.40
N VAL A 78 5.31 3.53 -14.71
CA VAL A 78 4.51 2.52 -14.06
C VAL A 78 4.85 2.49 -12.58
N ILE A 79 3.82 2.32 -11.77
CA ILE A 79 3.98 2.09 -10.34
C ILE A 79 3.47 0.69 -10.03
N TYR A 80 4.34 -0.13 -9.46
CA TYR A 80 3.98 -1.47 -9.03
C TYR A 80 3.73 -1.45 -7.54
N VAL A 81 2.49 -1.72 -7.13
CA VAL A 81 2.14 -1.77 -5.71
C VAL A 81 2.51 -3.14 -5.20
N LEU A 82 3.50 -3.19 -4.31
CA LEU A 82 4.18 -4.45 -3.98
C LEU A 82 3.51 -5.24 -2.86
N GLY A 83 2.88 -4.56 -1.90
CA GLY A 83 2.28 -5.26 -0.79
C GLY A 83 1.62 -4.30 0.17
N ILE A 84 1.08 -4.85 1.26
CA ILE A 84 0.51 -4.05 2.34
C ILE A 84 0.70 -4.83 3.63
N TYR A 85 1.24 -4.14 4.66
CA TYR A 85 1.46 -4.78 5.94
C TYR A 85 1.25 -3.77 7.07
N LYS A 86 1.03 -4.27 8.27
CA LYS A 86 0.85 -3.41 9.43
C LYS A 86 2.19 -2.82 9.86
N ALA A 87 2.20 -1.50 10.06
CA ALA A 87 3.43 -0.80 10.40
C ALA A 87 4.05 -1.29 11.70
N ASN A 88 3.22 -1.54 12.71
CA ASN A 88 3.73 -1.90 14.03
C ASN A 88 4.24 -3.34 14.11
N GLU A 89 4.01 -4.14 13.09
CA GLU A 89 4.55 -5.50 13.08
C GLU A 89 6.07 -5.48 12.96
N TRP A 90 6.60 -4.45 12.34
CA TRP A 90 8.05 -4.31 12.16
C TRP A 90 8.70 -3.55 13.30
N GLY A 91 7.95 -2.68 13.96
CA GLY A 91 8.47 -1.88 15.05
C GLY A 91 8.72 -2.66 16.31
N MET A 92 8.26 -3.87 16.36
CA MET A 92 8.40 -4.69 17.54
C MET A 92 9.75 -5.40 17.64
N GLN A 93 10.53 -5.31 16.62
CA GLN A 93 11.83 -6.01 16.54
C GLN A 93 12.87 -5.40 17.41
#